data_bf6e8b16dca26aec36c296b1aecf0855
#
_entry.id   bf6e8b16dca26aec36c296b1aecf0855
#
_cell.length_a   1.000
_cell.length_b   1.000
_cell.length_c   1.000
_cell.angle_alpha   90.00
_cell.angle_beta   90.00
_cell.angle_gamma   90.00
#
_symmetry.space_group_name_H-M   'P 1'
#
loop_
_entity.id
_entity.type
_entity.pdbx_description
1 polymer ?
#
loop_
_entity_poly.entity_id
_entity_poly.type
_entity_poly.pdbx_seq_one_letter_code
_entity_poly.pdbx_strand_id
1 'polypeptide(L)'
;MLVELFPFQRKALQNLRMNTAEALGSYRRTHTPQVVSFTAPTGSGKTIIMAALFEAIFFGDERYAEQPEAIIVWLSDSPELNQQSKDKIDGKADKIAISQCVTITDESFDQEILDDGHIYFLNTQKLGKSSNLTKHGDNRQYTIWESLRNTAKEKSDRLYFVIDEAHRGMLGREAGKATTIMQKFLKGSPEDGLEPMPVVIGMSATTERFNSLVKGTTSTIHKVIVTPDEVRASGLLKDRIVITYPEETAVRKDMAILQAATDEWRRKWRHWQQYCYEQHYAYVNPIFVVQVENAVPGKISKTDLDEALRAIENRAGYHFEKGD
;
A
#
# COMPACT_ATOMS: atom_id res chain seq x y z
N MET A 1 -15.87 -11.56 -0.31
CA MET A 1 -14.53 -11.70 -0.92
C MET A 1 -14.51 -12.77 -1.99
N LEU A 2 -13.91 -12.52 -3.15
CA LEU A 2 -13.70 -13.48 -4.26
C LEU A 2 -12.49 -14.41 -4.04
N VAL A 3 -11.71 -14.19 -2.99
CA VAL A 3 -10.55 -15.00 -2.62
C VAL A 3 -10.71 -15.55 -1.22
N GLU A 4 -10.22 -16.77 -1.01
CA GLU A 4 -10.19 -17.36 0.32
C GLU A 4 -9.01 -16.78 1.11
N LEU A 5 -9.30 -16.31 2.32
CA LEU A 5 -8.28 -15.77 3.22
C LEU A 5 -7.54 -16.90 3.94
N PHE A 6 -6.22 -16.75 4.08
CA PHE A 6 -5.44 -17.63 4.93
C PHE A 6 -5.84 -17.52 6.41
N PRO A 7 -5.56 -18.52 7.24
CA PRO A 7 -5.92 -18.50 8.67
C PRO A 7 -5.46 -17.23 9.40
N PHE A 8 -4.21 -16.80 9.16
CA PHE A 8 -3.68 -15.58 9.78
C PHE A 8 -4.38 -14.31 9.27
N GLN A 9 -4.81 -14.29 8.00
CA GLN A 9 -5.55 -13.15 7.43
C GLN A 9 -6.96 -13.07 8.03
N ARG A 10 -7.64 -14.21 8.21
CA ARG A 10 -8.94 -14.26 8.92
C ARG A 10 -8.82 -13.75 10.35
N LYS A 11 -7.79 -14.19 11.08
CA LYS A 11 -7.50 -13.71 12.44
C LYS A 11 -7.22 -12.19 12.48
N ALA A 12 -6.42 -11.69 11.54
CA ALA A 12 -6.13 -10.26 11.41
C ALA A 12 -7.40 -9.45 11.10
N LEU A 13 -8.24 -9.94 10.17
CA LEU A 13 -9.52 -9.35 9.84
C LEU A 13 -10.44 -9.24 11.06
N GLN A 14 -10.59 -10.31 11.84
CA GLN A 14 -11.41 -10.32 13.06
C GLN A 14 -10.92 -9.28 14.07
N ASN A 15 -9.60 -9.20 14.31
CA ASN A 15 -9.02 -8.22 15.21
C ASN A 15 -9.18 -6.78 14.68
N LEU A 16 -8.98 -6.56 13.38
CA LEU A 16 -9.20 -5.26 12.74
C LEU A 16 -10.66 -4.84 12.87
N ARG A 17 -11.59 -5.72 12.57
CA ARG A 17 -13.04 -5.42 12.67
C ARG A 17 -13.44 -5.06 14.08
N MET A 18 -12.98 -5.84 15.06
CA MET A 18 -13.21 -5.57 16.48
C MET A 18 -12.64 -4.20 16.89
N ASN A 19 -11.36 -3.97 16.65
CA ASN A 19 -10.69 -2.73 17.05
C ASN A 19 -11.27 -1.51 16.32
N THR A 20 -11.66 -1.66 15.06
CA THR A 20 -12.27 -0.56 14.28
C THR A 20 -13.68 -0.23 14.80
N ALA A 21 -14.48 -1.24 15.16
CA ALA A 21 -15.79 -1.03 15.77
C ALA A 21 -15.67 -0.38 17.16
N GLU A 22 -14.72 -0.83 17.98
CA GLU A 22 -14.44 -0.24 19.29
C GLU A 22 -13.95 1.20 19.17
N ALA A 23 -13.04 1.47 18.23
CA ALA A 23 -12.54 2.81 17.94
C ALA A 23 -13.67 3.76 17.56
N LEU A 24 -14.52 3.38 16.61
CA LEU A 24 -15.66 4.22 16.21
C LEU A 24 -16.65 4.41 17.37
N GLY A 25 -16.98 3.35 18.10
CA GLY A 25 -17.84 3.42 19.28
C GLY A 25 -17.27 4.31 20.39
N SER A 26 -15.94 4.28 20.59
CA SER A 26 -15.25 5.16 21.52
C SER A 26 -15.30 6.61 21.04
N TYR A 27 -14.99 6.87 19.78
CA TYR A 27 -15.09 8.20 19.19
C TYR A 27 -16.49 8.81 19.33
N ARG A 28 -17.55 8.04 19.00
CA ARG A 28 -18.94 8.49 19.15
C ARG A 28 -19.29 8.92 20.57
N ARG A 29 -18.65 8.33 21.60
CA ARG A 29 -18.92 8.66 23.01
C ARG A 29 -18.07 9.82 23.53
N THR A 30 -16.82 9.91 23.09
CA THR A 30 -15.81 10.80 23.72
C THR A 30 -15.33 11.91 22.80
N HIS A 31 -15.62 11.82 21.52
CA HIS A 31 -15.04 12.67 20.46
C HIS A 31 -13.50 12.71 20.47
N THR A 32 -12.87 11.72 21.11
CA THR A 32 -11.42 11.56 21.10
C THR A 32 -11.00 10.77 19.86
N PRO A 33 -10.11 11.31 19.00
CA PRO A 33 -9.61 10.62 17.82
C PRO A 33 -9.01 9.26 18.16
N GLN A 34 -9.26 8.28 17.31
CA GLN A 34 -8.86 6.89 17.50
C GLN A 34 -7.91 6.46 16.39
N VAL A 35 -6.94 5.63 16.74
CA VAL A 35 -5.98 5.09 15.78
C VAL A 35 -5.95 3.56 15.87
N VAL A 36 -6.09 2.89 14.75
CA VAL A 36 -5.90 1.45 14.63
C VAL A 36 -4.60 1.19 13.85
N SER A 37 -3.59 0.69 14.52
CA SER A 37 -2.31 0.33 13.90
C SER A 37 -2.37 -1.09 13.39
N PHE A 38 -2.24 -1.27 12.07
CA PHE A 38 -2.16 -2.58 11.43
C PHE A 38 -0.76 -2.84 10.89
N THR A 39 -0.03 -3.72 11.55
CA THR A 39 1.33 -4.10 11.15
C THR A 39 1.33 -5.53 10.62
N ALA A 40 1.82 -5.71 9.40
CA ALA A 40 1.99 -7.02 8.78
C ALA A 40 3.13 -6.99 7.75
N PRO A 41 3.91 -8.06 7.59
CA PRO A 41 5.03 -8.12 6.66
C PRO A 41 4.63 -7.76 5.22
N THR A 42 5.57 -7.24 4.44
CA THR A 42 5.36 -7.07 2.99
C THR A 42 5.07 -8.44 2.35
N GLY A 43 4.09 -8.49 1.45
CA GLY A 43 3.64 -9.75 0.84
C GLY A 43 2.60 -10.53 1.64
N SER A 44 2.23 -10.10 2.86
CA SER A 44 1.17 -10.75 3.67
C SER A 44 -0.26 -10.53 3.15
N GLY A 45 -0.45 -9.70 2.12
CA GLY A 45 -1.78 -9.39 1.59
C GLY A 45 -2.55 -8.33 2.40
N LYS A 46 -1.86 -7.34 2.99
CA LYS A 46 -2.51 -6.24 3.74
C LYS A 46 -3.71 -5.63 3.02
N THR A 47 -3.56 -5.30 1.73
CA THR A 47 -4.65 -4.72 0.92
C THR A 47 -5.85 -5.67 0.81
N ILE A 48 -5.62 -6.97 0.72
CA ILE A 48 -6.70 -8.00 0.68
C ILE A 48 -7.44 -8.07 2.02
N ILE A 49 -6.70 -8.03 3.13
CA ILE A 49 -7.28 -7.99 4.47
C ILE A 49 -8.12 -6.73 4.65
N MET A 50 -7.65 -5.58 4.14
CA MET A 50 -8.40 -4.32 4.19
C MET A 50 -9.65 -4.35 3.30
N ALA A 51 -9.59 -4.94 2.11
CA ALA A 51 -10.78 -5.14 1.27
C ALA A 51 -11.85 -5.96 2.01
N ALA A 52 -11.43 -7.04 2.69
CA ALA A 52 -12.31 -7.83 3.51
C ALA A 52 -12.88 -7.05 4.73
N LEU A 53 -12.06 -6.17 5.33
CA LEU A 53 -12.52 -5.28 6.39
C LEU A 53 -13.59 -4.31 5.88
N PHE A 54 -13.41 -3.74 4.70
CA PHE A 54 -14.40 -2.82 4.11
C PHE A 54 -15.71 -3.53 3.78
N GLU A 55 -15.66 -4.76 3.23
CA GLU A 55 -16.87 -5.57 3.08
C GLU A 55 -17.57 -5.81 4.43
N ALA A 56 -16.81 -6.16 5.47
CA ALA A 56 -17.36 -6.37 6.81
C ALA A 56 -17.90 -5.08 7.45
N ILE A 57 -17.36 -3.90 7.10
CA ILE A 57 -17.91 -2.62 7.54
C ILE A 57 -19.22 -2.32 6.79
N PHE A 58 -19.22 -2.34 5.46
CA PHE A 58 -20.38 -1.96 4.67
C PHE A 58 -21.55 -2.92 4.85
N PHE A 59 -21.30 -4.23 4.86
CA PHE A 59 -22.34 -5.25 4.80
C PHE A 59 -22.52 -6.05 6.09
N GLY A 60 -21.77 -5.70 7.14
CA GLY A 60 -21.82 -6.40 8.41
C GLY A 60 -21.16 -7.78 8.38
N ASP A 61 -21.09 -8.40 9.55
CA ASP A 61 -20.65 -9.77 9.77
C ASP A 61 -21.44 -10.41 10.94
N GLU A 62 -21.07 -11.61 11.35
CA GLU A 62 -21.75 -12.33 12.43
C GLU A 62 -21.78 -11.59 13.78
N ARG A 63 -20.86 -10.64 14.00
CA ARG A 63 -20.66 -9.94 15.28
C ARG A 63 -21.03 -8.46 15.24
N TYR A 64 -20.97 -7.85 14.06
CA TYR A 64 -21.12 -6.40 13.91
C TYR A 64 -22.11 -6.08 12.80
N ALA A 65 -23.02 -5.16 13.11
CA ALA A 65 -23.98 -4.68 12.13
C ALA A 65 -23.31 -3.99 10.93
N GLU A 66 -24.02 -3.98 9.83
CA GLU A 66 -23.66 -3.24 8.63
C GLU A 66 -23.59 -1.73 8.86
N GLN A 67 -22.73 -1.07 8.09
CA GLN A 67 -22.61 0.38 8.04
C GLN A 67 -22.57 0.81 6.56
N PRO A 68 -23.71 0.72 5.84
CA PRO A 68 -23.74 1.01 4.40
C PRO A 68 -23.40 2.48 4.09
N GLU A 69 -23.55 3.37 5.06
CA GLU A 69 -23.21 4.80 4.96
C GLU A 69 -21.73 5.09 5.33
N ALA A 70 -20.93 4.09 5.63
CA ALA A 70 -19.52 4.32 5.97
C ALA A 70 -18.80 5.05 4.83
N ILE A 71 -17.93 5.97 5.19
CA ILE A 71 -17.05 6.69 4.25
C ILE A 71 -15.62 6.26 4.56
N ILE A 72 -14.91 5.79 3.56
CA ILE A 72 -13.53 5.36 3.70
C ILE A 72 -12.65 6.23 2.80
N VAL A 73 -11.65 6.88 3.38
CA VAL A 73 -10.63 7.63 2.62
C VAL A 73 -9.33 6.85 2.69
N TRP A 74 -8.88 6.34 1.55
CA TRP A 74 -7.62 5.62 1.40
C TRP A 74 -6.53 6.55 0.92
N LEU A 75 -5.55 6.84 1.77
CA LEU A 75 -4.41 7.67 1.48
C LEU A 75 -3.16 6.83 1.24
N SER A 76 -2.53 6.99 0.09
CA SER A 76 -1.23 6.40 -0.24
C SER A 76 -0.19 7.47 -0.60
N ASP A 77 1.04 7.03 -0.80
CA ASP A 77 2.17 7.89 -1.13
C ASP A 77 2.18 8.33 -2.61
N SER A 78 1.74 7.45 -3.53
CA SER A 78 1.77 7.73 -4.96
C SER A 78 0.49 7.31 -5.69
N PRO A 79 0.23 7.91 -6.88
CA PRO A 79 -0.89 7.53 -7.74
C PRO A 79 -0.88 6.04 -8.12
N GLU A 80 0.30 5.49 -8.41
CA GLU A 80 0.47 4.09 -8.83
C GLU A 80 0.06 3.13 -7.71
N LEU A 81 0.43 3.43 -6.46
CA LEU A 81 0.03 2.63 -5.30
C LEU A 81 -1.47 2.71 -5.05
N ASN A 82 -2.05 3.90 -5.25
CA ASN A 82 -3.49 4.08 -5.18
C ASN A 82 -4.21 3.20 -6.20
N GLN A 83 -3.77 3.25 -7.46
CA GLN A 83 -4.37 2.45 -8.53
C GLN A 83 -4.23 0.95 -8.25
N GLN A 84 -3.04 0.49 -7.84
CA GLN A 84 -2.83 -0.91 -7.46
C GLN A 84 -3.73 -1.36 -6.30
N SER A 85 -3.95 -0.49 -5.31
CA SER A 85 -4.83 -0.80 -4.18
C SER A 85 -6.29 -0.84 -4.60
N LYS A 86 -6.72 0.12 -5.42
CA LYS A 86 -8.05 0.14 -6.01
C LYS A 86 -8.31 -1.10 -6.85
N ASP A 87 -7.42 -1.45 -7.78
CA ASP A 87 -7.56 -2.63 -8.65
C ASP A 87 -7.66 -3.94 -7.84
N LYS A 88 -6.90 -4.03 -6.74
CA LYS A 88 -6.99 -5.18 -5.84
C LYS A 88 -8.33 -5.24 -5.10
N ILE A 89 -8.85 -4.11 -4.66
CA ILE A 89 -10.16 -4.06 -3.99
C ILE A 89 -11.26 -4.39 -5.00
N ASP A 90 -11.28 -3.73 -6.16
CA ASP A 90 -12.25 -3.97 -7.23
C ASP A 90 -12.23 -5.42 -7.73
N GLY A 91 -11.05 -6.02 -7.84
CA GLY A 91 -10.89 -7.37 -8.37
C GLY A 91 -11.00 -8.50 -7.34
N LYS A 92 -11.04 -8.21 -6.04
CA LYS A 92 -11.03 -9.24 -4.97
C LYS A 92 -12.16 -9.10 -3.97
N ALA A 93 -12.75 -7.93 -3.83
CA ALA A 93 -14.01 -7.76 -3.10
C ALA A 93 -15.16 -8.38 -3.91
N ASP A 94 -16.12 -8.97 -3.22
CA ASP A 94 -17.29 -9.61 -3.82
C ASP A 94 -18.53 -8.69 -3.79
N LYS A 95 -18.66 -7.96 -2.70
CA LYS A 95 -19.85 -7.15 -2.43
C LYS A 95 -19.64 -5.65 -2.70
N ILE A 96 -18.41 -5.18 -2.79
CA ILE A 96 -18.11 -3.77 -3.07
C ILE A 96 -18.26 -3.52 -4.57
N ALA A 97 -19.18 -2.66 -4.94
CA ALA A 97 -19.36 -2.26 -6.34
C ALA A 97 -18.18 -1.36 -6.81
N ILE A 98 -17.79 -1.50 -8.06
CA ILE A 98 -16.72 -0.66 -8.67
C ILE A 98 -17.06 0.83 -8.56
N SER A 99 -18.36 1.19 -8.65
CA SER A 99 -18.83 2.57 -8.48
C SER A 99 -18.63 3.15 -7.09
N GLN A 100 -18.48 2.30 -6.07
CA GLN A 100 -18.15 2.75 -4.71
C GLN A 100 -16.68 3.13 -4.55
N CYS A 101 -15.81 2.73 -5.49
CA CYS A 101 -14.38 2.99 -5.47
C CYS A 101 -14.05 4.24 -6.33
N VAL A 102 -13.95 5.40 -5.70
CA VAL A 102 -13.75 6.69 -6.35
C VAL A 102 -12.31 7.14 -6.26
N THR A 103 -11.66 7.38 -7.39
CA THR A 103 -10.32 8.01 -7.40
C THR A 103 -10.46 9.53 -7.43
N ILE A 104 -9.86 10.21 -6.45
CA ILE A 104 -9.84 11.67 -6.41
C ILE A 104 -8.81 12.20 -7.40
N THR A 105 -9.30 12.91 -8.44
CA THR A 105 -8.44 13.52 -9.46
C THR A 105 -8.67 15.05 -9.54
N ASP A 106 -7.71 15.76 -10.11
CA ASP A 106 -7.78 17.23 -10.27
C ASP A 106 -8.91 17.64 -11.20
N GLU A 107 -9.31 16.77 -12.13
CA GLU A 107 -10.26 17.05 -13.20
C GLU A 107 -11.72 16.77 -12.77
N SER A 108 -11.93 15.78 -11.92
CA SER A 108 -13.28 15.25 -11.67
C SER A 108 -13.80 15.48 -10.25
N PHE A 109 -12.94 15.90 -9.32
CA PHE A 109 -13.34 16.03 -7.92
C PHE A 109 -13.68 17.46 -7.56
N ASP A 110 -14.94 17.72 -7.22
CA ASP A 110 -15.46 19.00 -6.68
C ASP A 110 -16.69 18.70 -5.82
N GLN A 111 -16.49 18.28 -4.60
CA GLN A 111 -17.55 17.93 -3.66
C GLN A 111 -17.40 18.73 -2.37
N GLU A 112 -18.48 19.26 -1.84
CA GLU A 112 -18.50 19.93 -0.53
C GLU A 112 -18.26 18.95 0.60
N ILE A 113 -18.90 17.79 0.52
CA ILE A 113 -18.88 16.70 1.51
C ILE A 113 -18.78 15.38 0.76
N LEU A 114 -18.00 14.44 1.24
CA LEU A 114 -17.89 13.10 0.65
C LEU A 114 -19.21 12.33 0.79
N ASP A 115 -19.56 11.59 -0.23
CA ASP A 115 -20.79 10.77 -0.27
C ASP A 115 -20.66 9.53 0.62
N ASP A 116 -21.78 9.15 1.22
CA ASP A 116 -21.90 7.93 2.01
C ASP A 116 -21.70 6.68 1.15
N GLY A 117 -21.20 5.60 1.74
CA GLY A 117 -21.06 4.30 1.09
C GLY A 117 -19.91 4.20 0.08
N HIS A 118 -18.94 5.10 0.11
CA HIS A 118 -17.84 5.16 -0.86
C HIS A 118 -16.46 4.97 -0.24
N ILE A 119 -15.53 4.47 -1.07
CA ILE A 119 -14.09 4.41 -0.81
C ILE A 119 -13.40 5.41 -1.72
N TYR A 120 -12.82 6.44 -1.15
CA TYR A 120 -12.12 7.50 -1.87
C TYR A 120 -10.62 7.26 -1.86
N PHE A 121 -10.02 7.12 -3.04
CA PHE A 121 -8.57 6.94 -3.19
C PHE A 121 -7.88 8.27 -3.44
N LEU A 122 -7.01 8.66 -2.53
CA LEU A 122 -6.27 9.91 -2.50
C LEU A 122 -4.78 9.63 -2.31
N ASN A 123 -3.90 10.44 -2.89
CA ASN A 123 -2.47 10.32 -2.66
C ASN A 123 -1.86 11.62 -2.12
N THR A 124 -0.73 11.52 -1.41
CA THR A 124 -0.09 12.67 -0.76
C THR A 124 0.40 13.72 -1.72
N GLN A 125 0.73 13.37 -2.96
CA GLN A 125 1.20 14.32 -3.98
C GLN A 125 0.10 15.33 -4.35
N LYS A 126 -1.17 14.91 -4.30
CA LYS A 126 -2.34 15.75 -4.57
C LYS A 126 -2.71 16.69 -3.42
N LEU A 127 -2.08 16.55 -2.26
CA LEU A 127 -2.31 17.34 -1.06
C LEU A 127 -1.24 18.42 -0.83
N GLY A 128 -0.28 18.53 -1.72
CA GLY A 128 0.76 19.55 -1.67
C GLY A 128 0.22 20.95 -2.05
N LYS A 129 0.84 22.01 -1.50
CA LYS A 129 0.47 23.42 -1.76
C LYS A 129 0.45 23.82 -3.25
N SER A 130 1.12 23.07 -4.12
CA SER A 130 1.13 23.28 -5.58
C SER A 130 0.02 22.55 -6.32
N SER A 131 -0.69 21.65 -5.68
CA SER A 131 -1.78 20.87 -6.28
C SER A 131 -3.01 21.73 -6.55
N ASN A 132 -3.67 21.48 -7.68
CA ASN A 132 -4.92 22.13 -8.02
C ASN A 132 -6.07 21.74 -7.07
N LEU A 133 -6.03 20.54 -6.48
CA LEU A 133 -7.02 20.09 -5.50
C LEU A 133 -7.02 20.94 -4.21
N THR A 134 -5.91 21.59 -3.90
CA THR A 134 -5.77 22.39 -2.67
C THR A 134 -6.05 23.88 -2.86
N LYS A 135 -6.52 24.29 -4.04
CA LYS A 135 -6.78 25.69 -4.38
C LYS A 135 -8.16 25.84 -5.00
N HIS A 136 -8.80 26.97 -4.73
CA HIS A 136 -9.94 27.40 -5.52
C HIS A 136 -9.49 27.80 -6.92
N GLY A 137 -10.35 27.61 -7.90
CA GLY A 137 -10.13 27.97 -9.30
C GLY A 137 -11.45 28.15 -10.02
N ASP A 138 -11.42 28.57 -11.28
CA ASP A 138 -12.63 28.88 -12.06
C ASP A 138 -13.61 27.69 -12.18
N ASN A 139 -13.08 26.46 -12.09
CA ASN A 139 -13.85 25.22 -12.23
C ASN A 139 -13.91 24.42 -10.94
N ARG A 140 -13.53 24.99 -9.78
CA ARG A 140 -13.54 24.30 -8.49
C ARG A 140 -14.14 25.17 -7.41
N GLN A 141 -15.25 24.68 -6.87
CA GLN A 141 -15.98 25.35 -5.79
C GLN A 141 -15.38 24.99 -4.42
N TYR A 142 -14.98 23.72 -4.21
CA TYR A 142 -14.45 23.22 -2.94
C TYR A 142 -13.04 22.64 -3.10
N THR A 143 -12.13 23.02 -2.22
CA THR A 143 -10.83 22.37 -2.12
C THR A 143 -10.95 21.03 -1.44
N ILE A 144 -9.99 20.12 -1.67
CA ILE A 144 -9.97 18.82 -0.98
C ILE A 144 -9.92 18.98 0.55
N TRP A 145 -9.24 20.01 1.06
CA TRP A 145 -9.17 20.28 2.50
C TRP A 145 -10.53 20.68 3.06
N GLU A 146 -11.31 21.46 2.33
CA GLU A 146 -12.67 21.84 2.73
C GLU A 146 -13.60 20.62 2.71
N SER A 147 -13.53 19.81 1.66
CA SER A 147 -14.33 18.57 1.56
C SER A 147 -14.04 17.62 2.73
N LEU A 148 -12.75 17.39 3.04
CA LEU A 148 -12.35 16.52 4.16
C LEU A 148 -12.76 17.11 5.52
N ARG A 149 -12.58 18.42 5.72
CA ARG A 149 -13.01 19.12 6.93
C ARG A 149 -14.52 19.04 7.13
N ASN A 150 -15.29 19.35 6.09
CA ASN A 150 -16.75 19.34 6.16
C ASN A 150 -17.27 17.92 6.43
N THR A 151 -16.69 16.92 5.75
CA THR A 151 -17.01 15.50 5.98
C THR A 151 -16.68 15.09 7.42
N ALA A 152 -15.51 15.42 7.91
CA ALA A 152 -15.13 15.12 9.30
C ALA A 152 -16.03 15.80 10.33
N LYS A 153 -16.54 17.00 10.02
CA LYS A 153 -17.47 17.73 10.91
C LYS A 153 -18.87 17.12 10.91
N GLU A 154 -19.41 16.77 9.74
CA GLU A 154 -20.81 16.37 9.60
C GLU A 154 -21.03 14.85 9.65
N LYS A 155 -20.02 14.08 9.25
CA LYS A 155 -20.09 12.62 9.11
C LYS A 155 -19.01 11.90 9.92
N SER A 156 -18.53 12.49 11.00
CA SER A 156 -17.48 11.92 11.84
C SER A 156 -17.81 10.56 12.45
N ASP A 157 -19.09 10.28 12.60
CA ASP A 157 -19.61 9.05 13.19
C ASP A 157 -19.54 7.83 12.27
N ARG A 158 -19.14 8.03 11.00
CA ARG A 158 -19.01 6.99 9.96
C ARG A 158 -17.83 7.17 9.03
N LEU A 159 -16.90 8.06 9.38
CA LEU A 159 -15.69 8.36 8.60
C LEU A 159 -14.49 7.56 9.10
N TYR A 160 -13.90 6.81 8.18
CA TYR A 160 -12.66 6.06 8.37
C TYR A 160 -11.57 6.59 7.44
N PHE A 161 -10.40 6.84 7.99
CA PHE A 161 -9.25 7.31 7.22
C PHE A 161 -8.15 6.25 7.24
N VAL A 162 -7.80 5.70 6.08
CA VAL A 162 -6.77 4.65 5.95
C VAL A 162 -5.50 5.24 5.40
N ILE A 163 -4.38 5.04 6.10
CA ILE A 163 -3.04 5.44 5.66
C ILE A 163 -2.28 4.19 5.25
N ASP A 164 -2.07 4.04 3.94
CA ASP A 164 -1.32 2.93 3.38
C ASP A 164 0.18 3.25 3.35
N GLU A 165 1.00 2.25 3.69
CA GLU A 165 2.45 2.39 3.70
C GLU A 165 2.91 3.60 4.55
N ALA A 166 2.32 3.79 5.71
CA ALA A 166 2.55 4.89 6.67
C ALA A 166 4.04 5.21 6.97
N HIS A 167 4.95 4.42 6.42
CA HIS A 167 6.38 4.51 6.61
C HIS A 167 7.18 5.05 5.42
N ARG A 168 6.60 5.10 4.21
CA ARG A 168 7.37 5.48 3.00
C ARG A 168 7.87 6.92 3.04
N GLY A 169 7.30 7.76 3.84
CA GLY A 169 7.69 9.13 4.01
C GLY A 169 8.96 9.41 4.81
N MET A 170 9.76 8.42 5.24
CA MET A 170 10.79 8.65 6.27
C MET A 170 12.23 8.89 5.78
N LEU A 171 12.51 8.81 4.47
CA LEU A 171 13.84 9.05 3.92
C LEU A 171 13.81 10.05 2.76
N GLY A 172 14.58 11.15 2.86
CA GLY A 172 14.72 12.19 1.85
C GLY A 172 13.69 13.33 1.95
N ARG A 173 13.82 14.34 1.09
CA ARG A 173 12.97 15.56 1.13
C ARG A 173 11.51 15.29 0.78
N GLU A 174 11.24 14.48 -0.21
CA GLU A 174 9.86 14.10 -0.60
C GLU A 174 9.19 13.26 0.47
N ALA A 175 9.95 12.40 1.08
CA ALA A 175 9.61 11.59 2.22
C ALA A 175 9.13 12.43 3.43
N GLY A 176 9.85 13.49 3.75
CA GLY A 176 9.46 14.41 4.82
C GLY A 176 8.13 15.12 4.55
N LYS A 177 7.84 15.45 3.28
CA LYS A 177 6.56 16.08 2.90
C LYS A 177 5.38 15.11 3.05
N ALA A 178 5.51 13.86 2.57
CA ALA A 178 4.47 12.85 2.71
C ALA A 178 4.15 12.55 4.18
N THR A 179 5.19 12.39 5.02
CA THR A 179 5.03 12.22 6.47
C THR A 179 4.28 13.38 7.11
N THR A 180 4.64 14.62 6.75
CA THR A 180 3.97 15.83 7.25
C THR A 180 2.50 15.85 6.86
N ILE A 181 2.16 15.49 5.63
CA ILE A 181 0.78 15.40 5.15
C ILE A 181 0.01 14.31 5.92
N MET A 182 0.57 13.12 6.08
CA MET A 182 -0.06 12.03 6.84
C MET A 182 -0.31 12.42 8.31
N GLN A 183 0.62 13.17 8.90
CA GLN A 183 0.46 13.66 10.29
C GLN A 183 -0.69 14.66 10.45
N LYS A 184 -1.07 15.40 9.40
CA LYS A 184 -2.23 16.32 9.45
C LYS A 184 -3.53 15.57 9.77
N PHE A 185 -3.69 14.35 9.27
CA PHE A 185 -4.87 13.54 9.55
C PHE A 185 -4.89 12.94 10.97
N LEU A 186 -3.72 12.75 11.56
CA LEU A 186 -3.57 12.23 12.93
C LEU A 186 -3.62 13.30 13.99
N LYS A 187 -3.10 14.50 13.70
CA LYS A 187 -2.91 15.59 14.68
C LYS A 187 -3.77 16.81 14.42
N GLY A 188 -4.44 16.83 13.27
CA GLY A 188 -5.06 18.02 12.73
C GLY A 188 -4.06 18.94 12.00
N SER A 189 -4.58 19.95 11.35
CA SER A 189 -3.83 21.01 10.67
C SER A 189 -4.58 22.32 10.78
N PRO A 190 -4.24 23.18 11.75
CA PRO A 190 -4.89 24.48 11.90
C PRO A 190 -4.79 25.36 10.65
N GLU A 191 -3.68 25.24 9.88
CA GLU A 191 -3.49 25.96 8.62
C GLU A 191 -4.56 25.59 7.56
N ASP A 192 -4.99 24.33 7.55
CA ASP A 192 -6.01 23.82 6.62
C ASP A 192 -7.41 23.77 7.26
N GLY A 193 -7.53 24.23 8.50
CA GLY A 193 -8.76 24.15 9.30
C GLY A 193 -9.22 22.72 9.60
N LEU A 194 -8.28 21.76 9.60
CA LEU A 194 -8.56 20.33 9.73
C LEU A 194 -8.36 19.88 11.18
N GLU A 195 -9.41 19.29 11.77
CA GLU A 195 -9.32 18.55 13.03
C GLU A 195 -8.71 17.16 12.79
N PRO A 196 -8.16 16.49 13.82
CA PRO A 196 -7.75 15.10 13.71
C PRO A 196 -8.91 14.22 13.23
N MET A 197 -8.63 13.29 12.31
CA MET A 197 -9.66 12.39 11.79
C MET A 197 -10.23 11.47 12.88
N PRO A 198 -11.54 11.15 12.81
CA PRO A 198 -12.23 10.39 13.86
C PRO A 198 -11.62 9.02 14.12
N VAL A 199 -11.44 8.23 13.08
CA VAL A 199 -10.81 6.91 13.12
C VAL A 199 -9.78 6.80 12.01
N VAL A 200 -8.51 6.63 12.38
CA VAL A 200 -7.41 6.43 11.43
C VAL A 200 -6.90 5.00 11.53
N ILE A 201 -6.87 4.30 10.41
CA ILE A 201 -6.28 2.96 10.28
C ILE A 201 -4.94 3.11 9.56
N GLY A 202 -3.84 2.92 10.27
CA GLY A 202 -2.51 3.02 9.68
C GLY A 202 -1.92 1.67 9.37
N MET A 203 -1.56 1.44 8.11
CA MET A 203 -0.92 0.19 7.66
C MET A 203 0.59 0.36 7.54
N SER A 204 1.35 -0.61 8.04
CA SER A 204 2.81 -0.60 7.95
C SER A 204 3.39 -2.02 7.89
N ALA A 205 4.59 -2.14 7.32
CA ALA A 205 5.34 -3.39 7.37
C ALA A 205 6.03 -3.61 8.74
N THR A 206 6.28 -2.55 9.51
CA THR A 206 6.95 -2.62 10.82
C THR A 206 6.27 -1.70 11.83
N THR A 207 6.30 -2.10 13.09
CA THR A 207 5.67 -1.38 14.21
C THR A 207 6.37 -0.05 14.50
N GLU A 208 7.70 -0.01 14.40
CA GLU A 208 8.52 1.16 14.72
C GLU A 208 8.19 2.34 13.82
N ARG A 209 7.94 2.05 12.55
CA ARG A 209 7.64 3.08 11.53
C ARG A 209 6.31 3.77 11.82
N PHE A 210 5.29 3.00 12.18
CA PHE A 210 4.00 3.57 12.55
C PHE A 210 4.05 4.31 13.88
N ASN A 211 4.76 3.79 14.88
CA ASN A 211 4.92 4.44 16.18
C ASN A 211 5.53 5.85 16.06
N SER A 212 6.45 6.06 15.13
CA SER A 212 7.03 7.40 14.91
C SER A 212 6.01 8.38 14.30
N LEU A 213 5.09 7.90 13.47
CA LEU A 213 4.03 8.72 12.86
C LEU A 213 3.02 9.21 13.92
N VAL A 214 2.63 8.32 14.83
CA VAL A 214 1.65 8.62 15.90
C VAL A 214 2.27 9.28 17.13
N LYS A 215 3.58 9.45 17.19
CA LYS A 215 4.25 10.08 18.32
C LYS A 215 3.73 11.52 18.56
N GLY A 216 3.27 11.78 19.77
CA GLY A 216 2.72 13.09 20.15
C GLY A 216 1.27 13.32 19.71
N THR A 217 0.52 12.27 19.33
CA THR A 217 -0.94 12.33 19.20
C THR A 217 -1.60 12.14 20.56
N THR A 218 -2.80 12.70 20.72
CA THR A 218 -3.66 12.48 21.90
C THR A 218 -4.63 11.30 21.69
N SER A 219 -4.53 10.62 20.54
CA SER A 219 -5.41 9.53 20.14
C SER A 219 -5.19 8.27 20.95
N THR A 220 -6.24 7.52 21.19
CA THR A 220 -6.15 6.14 21.68
C THR A 220 -5.65 5.23 20.56
N ILE A 221 -4.71 4.33 20.86
CA ILE A 221 -4.08 3.47 19.86
C ILE A 221 -4.44 2.01 20.12
N HIS A 222 -5.13 1.40 19.15
CA HIS A 222 -5.40 -0.03 19.06
C HIS A 222 -4.36 -0.68 18.14
N LYS A 223 -3.90 -1.90 18.46
CA LYS A 223 -2.84 -2.58 17.68
C LYS A 223 -3.30 -3.91 17.15
N VAL A 224 -3.07 -4.14 15.87
CA VAL A 224 -3.21 -5.42 15.19
C VAL A 224 -1.87 -5.77 14.54
N ILE A 225 -1.28 -6.86 14.97
CA ILE A 225 0.04 -7.29 14.51
C ILE A 225 -0.08 -8.70 13.94
N VAL A 226 0.41 -8.87 12.72
CA VAL A 226 0.68 -10.16 12.07
C VAL A 226 2.18 -10.38 12.06
N THR A 227 2.61 -11.48 12.61
CA THR A 227 4.04 -11.81 12.70
C THR A 227 4.57 -12.43 11.41
N PRO A 228 5.87 -12.30 11.11
CA PRO A 228 6.48 -13.00 9.99
C PRO A 228 6.30 -14.53 10.04
N ASP A 229 6.28 -15.10 11.23
CA ASP A 229 6.13 -16.56 11.40
C ASP A 229 4.72 -17.05 11.04
N GLU A 230 3.67 -16.29 11.40
CA GLU A 230 2.30 -16.58 10.96
C GLU A 230 2.18 -16.56 9.43
N VAL A 231 2.87 -15.63 8.76
CA VAL A 231 2.85 -15.52 7.29
C VAL A 231 3.69 -16.62 6.65
N ARG A 232 4.85 -16.98 7.22
CA ARG A 232 5.66 -18.14 6.75
C ARG A 232 4.88 -19.44 6.83
N ALA A 233 4.20 -19.68 7.94
CA ALA A 233 3.41 -20.89 8.14
C ALA A 233 2.31 -21.06 7.08
N SER A 234 1.90 -19.99 6.40
CA SER A 234 0.93 -20.03 5.29
C SER A 234 1.57 -20.26 3.91
N GLY A 235 2.90 -20.27 3.81
CA GLY A 235 3.63 -20.40 2.54
C GLY A 235 3.76 -19.09 1.73
N LEU A 236 3.24 -17.97 2.21
CA LEU A 236 3.30 -16.68 1.47
C LEU A 236 4.67 -15.98 1.54
N LEU A 237 5.43 -16.21 2.61
CA LEU A 237 6.79 -15.68 2.71
C LEU A 237 7.81 -16.75 2.32
N LYS A 238 8.88 -16.30 1.69
CA LYS A 238 10.03 -17.17 1.39
C LYS A 238 10.71 -17.58 2.70
N ASP A 239 11.06 -18.86 2.81
CA ASP A 239 11.78 -19.38 3.96
C ASP A 239 13.21 -18.82 4.03
N ARG A 240 13.78 -18.54 2.86
CA ARG A 240 15.17 -18.11 2.75
C ARG A 240 15.38 -17.15 1.58
N ILE A 241 16.15 -16.11 1.84
CA ILE A 241 16.74 -15.22 0.81
C ILE A 241 18.22 -15.56 0.76
N VAL A 242 18.71 -15.94 -0.42
CA VAL A 242 20.14 -16.18 -0.65
C VAL A 242 20.73 -14.93 -1.28
N ILE A 243 21.70 -14.33 -0.59
CA ILE A 243 22.45 -13.19 -1.09
C ILE A 243 23.84 -13.71 -1.45
N THR A 244 24.23 -13.52 -2.72
CA THR A 244 25.54 -13.93 -3.22
C THR A 244 26.36 -12.69 -3.56
N TYR A 245 27.59 -12.67 -3.11
CA TYR A 245 28.55 -11.60 -3.40
C TYR A 245 29.66 -12.14 -4.32
N PRO A 246 30.24 -11.30 -5.21
CA PRO A 246 31.40 -11.70 -5.99
C PRO A 246 32.62 -11.85 -5.08
N GLU A 247 33.59 -12.66 -5.49
CA GLU A 247 34.87 -12.74 -4.82
C GLU A 247 35.57 -11.37 -4.85
N GLU A 248 36.28 -11.03 -3.76
CA GLU A 248 36.96 -9.72 -3.63
C GLU A 248 38.01 -9.48 -4.73
N THR A 249 38.57 -10.54 -5.28
CA THR A 249 39.60 -10.53 -6.34
C THR A 249 39.03 -10.38 -7.75
N ALA A 250 37.71 -10.41 -7.95
CA ALA A 250 37.11 -10.30 -9.27
C ALA A 250 37.35 -8.92 -9.89
N VAL A 251 37.98 -8.88 -11.06
CA VAL A 251 38.39 -7.62 -11.78
C VAL A 251 37.16 -6.86 -12.30
N ARG A 252 36.09 -7.58 -12.70
CA ARG A 252 34.80 -7.00 -13.19
C ARG A 252 33.66 -7.58 -12.37
N LYS A 253 33.49 -7.06 -11.18
CA LYS A 253 32.53 -7.58 -10.18
C LYS A 253 31.11 -7.61 -10.70
N ASP A 254 30.67 -6.55 -11.35
CA ASP A 254 29.28 -6.44 -11.85
C ASP A 254 28.99 -7.50 -12.92
N MET A 255 29.93 -7.71 -13.84
CA MET A 255 29.80 -8.72 -14.90
C MET A 255 29.83 -10.15 -14.33
N ALA A 256 30.70 -10.42 -13.34
CA ALA A 256 30.77 -11.71 -12.67
C ALA A 256 29.46 -12.03 -11.92
N ILE A 257 28.87 -11.03 -11.23
CA ILE A 257 27.55 -11.17 -10.59
C ILE A 257 26.50 -11.48 -11.63
N LEU A 258 26.45 -10.73 -12.73
CA LEU A 258 25.44 -10.90 -13.78
C LEU A 258 25.51 -12.30 -14.41
N GLN A 259 26.71 -12.77 -14.72
CA GLN A 259 26.93 -14.11 -15.27
C GLN A 259 26.51 -15.21 -14.28
N ALA A 260 26.93 -15.12 -13.03
CA ALA A 260 26.56 -16.07 -11.99
C ALA A 260 25.05 -16.09 -11.71
N ALA A 261 24.41 -14.90 -11.69
CA ALA A 261 22.96 -14.78 -11.53
C ALA A 261 22.20 -15.38 -12.72
N THR A 262 22.72 -15.22 -13.95
CA THR A 262 22.13 -15.81 -15.16
C THR A 262 22.22 -17.33 -15.12
N ASP A 263 23.35 -17.90 -14.74
CA ASP A 263 23.55 -19.35 -14.60
C ASP A 263 22.58 -19.92 -13.55
N GLU A 264 22.46 -19.24 -12.39
CA GLU A 264 21.56 -19.68 -11.32
C GLU A 264 20.09 -19.55 -11.71
N TRP A 265 19.68 -18.48 -12.39
CA TRP A 265 18.33 -18.33 -12.91
C TRP A 265 18.00 -19.43 -13.90
N ARG A 266 18.91 -19.74 -14.84
CA ARG A 266 18.74 -20.83 -15.81
C ARG A 266 18.60 -22.19 -15.14
N ARG A 267 19.37 -22.45 -14.11
CA ARG A 267 19.27 -23.68 -13.30
C ARG A 267 17.91 -23.78 -12.60
N LYS A 268 17.48 -22.70 -11.94
CA LYS A 268 16.18 -22.62 -11.25
C LYS A 268 15.01 -22.74 -12.25
N TRP A 269 15.11 -22.13 -13.42
CA TRP A 269 14.09 -22.22 -14.45
C TRP A 269 13.84 -23.66 -14.89
N ARG A 270 14.88 -24.45 -15.12
CA ARG A 270 14.77 -25.88 -15.47
C ARG A 270 14.12 -26.69 -14.36
N HIS A 271 14.52 -26.51 -13.11
CA HIS A 271 13.91 -27.16 -11.96
C HIS A 271 12.44 -26.77 -11.80
N TRP A 272 12.11 -25.51 -12.04
CA TRP A 272 10.75 -25.02 -11.95
C TRP A 272 9.83 -25.63 -13.02
N GLN A 273 10.31 -25.78 -14.26
CA GLN A 273 9.56 -26.48 -15.30
C GLN A 273 9.22 -27.91 -14.89
N GLN A 274 10.21 -28.64 -14.42
CA GLN A 274 10.03 -30.01 -13.96
C GLN A 274 9.05 -30.09 -12.78
N TYR A 275 9.20 -29.21 -11.80
CA TYR A 275 8.32 -29.15 -10.64
C TYR A 275 6.86 -28.86 -11.05
N CYS A 276 6.62 -27.88 -11.91
CA CYS A 276 5.27 -27.60 -12.42
C CYS A 276 4.66 -28.79 -13.14
N TYR A 277 5.45 -29.51 -13.94
CA TYR A 277 4.99 -30.72 -14.63
C TYR A 277 4.62 -31.83 -13.62
N GLU A 278 5.47 -32.09 -12.64
CA GLU A 278 5.25 -33.13 -11.62
C GLU A 278 4.06 -32.83 -10.71
N GLN A 279 3.81 -31.55 -10.42
CA GLN A 279 2.74 -31.09 -9.52
C GLN A 279 1.45 -30.73 -10.24
N HIS A 280 1.40 -30.83 -11.57
CA HIS A 280 0.28 -30.41 -12.42
C HIS A 280 -0.11 -28.94 -12.23
N TYR A 281 0.86 -28.06 -11.96
CA TYR A 281 0.65 -26.63 -11.88
C TYR A 281 0.70 -25.97 -13.24
N ALA A 282 -0.09 -24.89 -13.41
CA ALA A 282 0.06 -24.02 -14.57
C ALA A 282 1.48 -23.42 -14.59
N TYR A 283 2.17 -23.61 -15.73
CA TYR A 283 3.52 -23.12 -15.87
C TYR A 283 3.54 -21.58 -16.02
N VAL A 284 4.32 -20.93 -15.17
CA VAL A 284 4.60 -19.50 -15.23
C VAL A 284 6.11 -19.30 -15.34
N ASN A 285 6.57 -18.54 -16.33
CA ASN A 285 7.99 -18.27 -16.52
C ASN A 285 8.58 -17.47 -15.34
N PRO A 286 9.67 -17.94 -14.72
CA PRO A 286 10.39 -17.16 -13.71
C PRO A 286 10.99 -15.89 -14.34
N ILE A 287 10.74 -14.76 -13.70
CA ILE A 287 11.31 -13.47 -14.13
C ILE A 287 12.74 -13.35 -13.62
N PHE A 288 13.65 -12.90 -14.49
CA PHE A 288 14.99 -12.48 -14.15
C PHE A 288 15.03 -10.95 -14.17
N VAL A 289 15.17 -10.33 -12.99
CA VAL A 289 15.18 -8.88 -12.84
C VAL A 289 16.60 -8.41 -12.64
N VAL A 290 17.08 -7.54 -13.52
CA VAL A 290 18.37 -6.86 -13.43
C VAL A 290 18.13 -5.39 -13.13
N GLN A 291 18.53 -4.94 -11.94
CA GLN A 291 18.47 -3.53 -11.58
C GLN A 291 19.76 -2.84 -11.98
N VAL A 292 19.66 -1.82 -12.82
CA VAL A 292 20.78 -0.99 -13.25
C VAL A 292 20.70 0.42 -12.67
N GLU A 293 21.82 1.12 -12.63
CA GLU A 293 21.89 2.50 -12.16
C GLU A 293 21.17 3.44 -13.14
N ASN A 294 20.29 4.30 -12.63
CA ASN A 294 19.60 5.28 -13.47
C ASN A 294 20.56 6.31 -14.03
N ALA A 295 20.42 6.68 -15.29
CA ALA A 295 21.07 7.84 -15.87
C ALA A 295 20.52 9.12 -15.19
N VAL A 296 21.37 9.81 -14.44
CA VAL A 296 21.04 11.12 -13.84
C VAL A 296 21.63 12.20 -14.72
N PRO A 297 20.93 13.33 -15.00
CA PRO A 297 21.49 14.44 -15.74
C PRO A 297 22.88 14.86 -15.17
N GLY A 298 23.91 14.84 -16.01
CA GLY A 298 25.28 15.13 -15.61
C GLY A 298 26.10 13.95 -15.04
N LYS A 299 25.53 12.74 -14.94
CA LYS A 299 26.25 11.50 -14.67
C LYS A 299 26.00 10.50 -15.77
N ILE A 300 27.06 9.98 -16.35
CA ILE A 300 26.96 8.83 -17.27
C ILE A 300 26.70 7.59 -16.41
N SER A 301 25.64 6.82 -16.73
CA SER A 301 25.45 5.50 -16.12
C SER A 301 26.69 4.66 -16.39
N LYS A 302 27.21 4.02 -15.35
CA LYS A 302 28.36 3.10 -15.48
C LYS A 302 27.98 1.76 -16.10
N THR A 303 26.67 1.50 -16.27
CA THR A 303 26.15 0.24 -16.79
C THR A 303 26.00 0.36 -18.30
N ASP A 304 26.77 -0.42 -19.03
CA ASP A 304 26.57 -0.65 -20.46
C ASP A 304 25.47 -1.72 -20.61
N LEU A 305 24.26 -1.27 -21.00
CA LEU A 305 23.11 -2.15 -21.15
C LEU A 305 23.31 -3.18 -22.26
N ASP A 306 23.95 -2.81 -23.39
CA ASP A 306 24.19 -3.72 -24.49
C ASP A 306 25.21 -4.80 -24.10
N GLU A 307 26.23 -4.45 -23.33
CA GLU A 307 27.18 -5.42 -22.79
C GLU A 307 26.51 -6.36 -21.78
N ALA A 308 25.64 -5.83 -20.91
CA ALA A 308 24.88 -6.62 -19.94
C ALA A 308 23.94 -7.61 -20.64
N LEU A 309 23.19 -7.16 -21.65
CA LEU A 309 22.31 -8.02 -22.45
C LEU A 309 23.07 -9.13 -23.14
N ARG A 310 24.17 -8.81 -23.85
CA ARG A 310 25.02 -9.81 -24.50
C ARG A 310 25.59 -10.85 -23.52
N ALA A 311 25.95 -10.43 -22.32
CA ALA A 311 26.42 -11.34 -21.27
C ALA A 311 25.33 -12.33 -20.84
N ILE A 312 24.08 -11.87 -20.70
CA ILE A 312 22.94 -12.70 -20.36
C ILE A 312 22.65 -13.65 -21.52
N GLU A 313 22.54 -13.15 -22.76
CA GLU A 313 22.27 -13.94 -23.95
C GLU A 313 23.28 -15.08 -24.12
N ASN A 314 24.57 -14.78 -24.04
CA ASN A 314 25.64 -15.77 -24.18
C ASN A 314 25.56 -16.86 -23.09
N ARG A 315 25.22 -16.50 -21.85
CA ARG A 315 25.10 -17.47 -20.75
C ARG A 315 23.78 -18.24 -20.79
N ALA A 316 22.68 -17.57 -21.09
CA ALA A 316 21.36 -18.22 -21.18
C ALA A 316 21.22 -19.08 -22.41
N GLY A 317 21.98 -18.82 -23.47
CA GLY A 317 21.81 -19.44 -24.79
C GLY A 317 20.49 -19.01 -25.43
N TYR A 318 20.12 -17.75 -25.27
CA TYR A 318 18.87 -17.15 -25.69
C TYR A 318 19.16 -15.77 -26.30
N HIS A 319 18.40 -15.36 -27.30
CA HIS A 319 18.48 -14.02 -27.88
C HIS A 319 17.23 -13.24 -27.55
N PHE A 320 17.40 -12.01 -27.08
CA PHE A 320 16.30 -11.08 -26.84
C PHE A 320 15.90 -10.39 -28.15
N GLU A 321 14.60 -10.34 -28.40
CA GLU A 321 14.03 -9.56 -29.50
C GLU A 321 13.62 -8.18 -29.00
N LYS A 322 13.51 -7.21 -29.93
CA LYS A 322 13.11 -5.85 -29.58
C LYS A 322 11.67 -5.83 -29.10
N GLY A 323 11.47 -5.71 -27.79
CA GLY A 323 10.15 -5.73 -27.15
C GLY A 323 9.97 -6.83 -26.10
N ASP A 324 11.00 -7.68 -25.91
CA ASP A 324 11.04 -8.68 -24.83
C ASP A 324 11.41 -8.06 -23.43
#